data_2347877cc75ae4667ddb4243ab8c6cf3
#
_entry.id   2347877cc75ae4667ddb4243ab8c6cf3
#
_cell.length_a   1.000
_cell.length_b   1.000
_cell.length_c   1.000
_cell.angle_alpha   90.00
_cell.angle_beta   90.00
_cell.angle_gamma   90.00
#
_symmetry.space_group_name_H-M   'P 1'
#
loop_
_entity.id
_entity.type
_entity.pdbx_description
1 polymer ?
#
loop_
_entity_poly.entity_id
_entity_poly.type
_entity_poly.pdbx_seq_one_letter_code
_entity_poly.pdbx_strand_id
1 'polypeptide(L)'
;PLRLVGSEMCIRDSLIGVDIRRPRLAQHFQMSNMRGVTTYLSGGDSDLSALIQSSGIDSNLDVLPAGPVPPNPNELLMSSRFEQLVDYARSHYDYVILDTAPLGMVSDSFLLTRAIDVVIYVARANYTNKASIEMLNAWIDNKRINVPVYLILNDVNMNSRTYSYRQYGGGKYGYGYASSRSEYVIP
;
A
#
# COMPACT_ATOMS: atom_id res chain seq x y z
N PRO A 1 19.70 23.01 -2.57
CA PRO A 1 19.39 21.63 -2.89
C PRO A 1 20.70 20.87 -2.93
N LEU A 2 20.95 20.04 -1.90
CA LEU A 2 22.03 19.07 -1.92
C LEU A 2 21.59 17.97 -2.88
N ARG A 3 21.89 18.15 -4.14
CA ARG A 3 21.90 17.08 -5.12
C ARG A 3 23.16 16.28 -4.82
N LEU A 4 23.01 15.14 -4.16
CA LEU A 4 24.05 14.13 -4.12
C LEU A 4 24.26 13.66 -5.57
N VAL A 5 25.25 14.24 -6.23
CA VAL A 5 25.75 13.79 -7.52
C VAL A 5 26.53 12.52 -7.25
N GLY A 6 26.03 11.37 -7.74
CA GLY A 6 26.85 10.18 -7.83
C GLY A 6 26.35 8.91 -7.17
N SER A 7 25.08 8.64 -7.18
CA SER A 7 24.49 7.33 -7.41
C SER A 7 23.02 7.59 -7.76
N GLU A 8 22.66 7.42 -9.00
CA GLU A 8 21.28 7.10 -9.32
C GLU A 8 21.04 5.73 -8.65
N MET A 9 20.61 5.78 -7.39
CA MET A 9 20.02 4.63 -6.76
C MET A 9 18.72 4.43 -7.54
N CYS A 10 18.76 3.56 -8.55
CA CYS A 10 17.59 3.09 -9.24
C CYS A 10 16.81 2.25 -8.22
N ILE A 11 16.03 2.93 -7.34
CA ILE A 11 15.11 2.29 -6.41
C ILE A 11 14.03 1.65 -7.29
N ARG A 12 13.91 0.34 -7.22
CA ARG A 12 12.88 -0.41 -7.93
C ARG A 12 11.74 -0.72 -6.96
N ASP A 13 10.57 -0.20 -7.29
CA ASP A 13 9.38 -0.35 -6.47
C ASP A 13 8.40 -1.32 -7.13
N SER A 14 7.66 -2.06 -6.30
CA SER A 14 6.57 -2.91 -6.76
C SER A 14 5.30 -2.61 -5.98
N LEU A 15 4.19 -2.46 -6.72
CA LEU A 15 2.85 -2.33 -6.16
C LEU A 15 2.02 -3.58 -6.52
N ILE A 16 1.62 -4.34 -5.53
CA ILE A 16 0.95 -5.63 -5.69
C ILE A 16 -0.49 -5.54 -5.19
N GLY A 17 -1.45 -5.82 -6.06
CA GLY A 17 -2.88 -5.83 -5.73
C GLY A 17 -3.27 -7.09 -4.95
N VAL A 18 -3.42 -6.97 -3.64
CA VAL A 18 -3.81 -8.07 -2.72
C VAL A 18 -5.26 -7.93 -2.27
N ASP A 19 -5.95 -6.84 -2.59
CA ASP A 19 -7.42 -6.80 -2.51
C ASP A 19 -8.02 -7.63 -3.64
N ILE A 20 -7.97 -8.95 -3.47
CA ILE A 20 -8.49 -9.92 -4.45
C ILE A 20 -10.01 -10.09 -4.40
N ARG A 21 -10.70 -9.40 -3.48
CA ARG A 21 -12.16 -9.39 -3.36
C ARG A 21 -12.80 -8.26 -4.15
N ARG A 22 -12.16 -7.09 -4.16
CA ARG A 22 -12.61 -5.89 -4.89
C ARG A 22 -11.45 -5.24 -5.60
N PRO A 23 -10.85 -5.93 -6.58
CA PRO A 23 -9.64 -5.46 -7.24
C PRO A 23 -9.91 -4.18 -8.03
N ARG A 24 -9.21 -3.09 -7.69
CA ARG A 24 -9.33 -1.79 -8.37
C ARG A 24 -7.98 -1.30 -8.92
N LEU A 25 -6.88 -1.87 -8.45
CA LEU A 25 -5.54 -1.43 -8.81
C LEU A 25 -5.34 -1.37 -10.34
N ALA A 26 -5.69 -2.44 -11.05
CA ALA A 26 -5.58 -2.50 -12.50
C ALA A 26 -6.37 -1.39 -13.21
N GLN A 27 -7.53 -1.02 -12.68
CA GLN A 27 -8.34 0.06 -13.22
C GLN A 27 -7.65 1.42 -13.08
N HIS A 28 -7.00 1.68 -11.93
CA HIS A 28 -6.28 2.94 -11.70
C HIS A 28 -5.08 3.10 -12.64
N PHE A 29 -4.41 2.01 -12.98
CA PHE A 29 -3.28 2.00 -13.91
C PHE A 29 -3.69 1.72 -15.36
N GLN A 30 -4.99 1.61 -15.66
CA GLN A 30 -5.52 1.28 -17.00
C GLN A 30 -4.92 -0.02 -17.57
N MET A 31 -4.68 -0.99 -16.71
CA MET A 31 -4.09 -2.28 -17.02
C MET A 31 -5.14 -3.38 -17.15
N SER A 32 -4.76 -4.47 -17.81
CA SER A 32 -5.57 -5.70 -17.81
C SER A 32 -5.57 -6.36 -16.43
N ASN A 33 -6.74 -6.80 -15.98
CA ASN A 33 -6.89 -7.60 -14.75
C ASN A 33 -7.25 -9.07 -15.04
N MET A 34 -6.99 -9.54 -16.25
CA MET A 34 -7.29 -10.94 -16.64
C MET A 34 -6.33 -11.94 -16.00
N ARG A 35 -5.13 -11.52 -15.66
CA ARG A 35 -4.08 -12.30 -15.00
C ARG A 35 -3.44 -11.46 -13.91
N GLY A 36 -2.97 -12.10 -12.84
CA GLY A 36 -2.34 -11.41 -11.72
C GLY A 36 -2.16 -12.31 -10.50
N VAL A 37 -2.23 -11.74 -9.31
CA VAL A 37 -2.03 -12.44 -8.03
C VAL A 37 -2.90 -13.70 -7.95
N THR A 38 -4.20 -13.61 -8.25
CA THR A 38 -5.12 -14.75 -8.11
C THR A 38 -4.83 -15.88 -9.07
N THR A 39 -4.43 -15.59 -10.31
CA THR A 39 -4.09 -16.63 -11.29
C THR A 39 -2.78 -17.33 -10.92
N TYR A 40 -1.83 -16.59 -10.33
CA TYR A 40 -0.63 -17.18 -9.77
C TYR A 40 -0.96 -18.05 -8.53
N LEU A 41 -1.68 -17.52 -7.55
CA LEU A 41 -1.98 -18.22 -6.31
C LEU A 41 -2.81 -19.50 -6.54
N SER A 42 -3.71 -19.50 -7.52
CA SER A 42 -4.51 -20.68 -7.88
C SER A 42 -3.74 -21.73 -8.67
N GLY A 43 -2.50 -21.45 -9.10
CA GLY A 43 -1.70 -22.38 -9.90
C GLY A 43 -1.96 -22.32 -11.41
N GLY A 44 -2.78 -21.38 -11.87
CA GLY A 44 -3.02 -21.13 -13.30
C GLY A 44 -1.82 -20.52 -14.01
N ASP A 45 -1.00 -19.76 -13.27
CA ASP A 45 0.27 -19.20 -13.74
C ASP A 45 1.42 -19.66 -12.84
N SER A 46 2.57 -19.92 -13.42
CA SER A 46 3.78 -20.31 -12.69
C SER A 46 4.88 -19.25 -12.71
N ASP A 47 4.85 -18.35 -13.68
CA ASP A 47 5.87 -17.32 -13.91
C ASP A 47 5.36 -15.95 -13.45
N LEU A 48 5.89 -15.47 -12.31
CA LEU A 48 5.55 -14.15 -11.75
C LEU A 48 6.08 -13.03 -12.66
N SER A 49 7.21 -13.19 -13.29
CA SER A 49 7.79 -12.15 -14.17
C SER A 49 6.88 -11.82 -15.35
N ALA A 50 6.14 -12.80 -15.85
CA ALA A 50 5.19 -12.62 -16.94
C ALA A 50 3.87 -11.93 -16.52
N LEU A 51 3.62 -11.82 -15.22
CA LEU A 51 2.42 -11.19 -14.65
C LEU A 51 2.65 -9.73 -14.24
N ILE A 52 3.89 -9.39 -13.96
CA ILE A 52 4.29 -8.05 -13.54
C ILE A 52 4.34 -7.15 -14.79
N GLN A 53 3.80 -5.95 -14.65
CA GLN A 53 3.69 -4.97 -15.73
C GLN A 53 4.32 -3.65 -15.28
N SER A 54 4.99 -2.92 -16.20
CA SER A 54 5.41 -1.56 -15.90
C SER A 54 4.20 -0.67 -15.60
N SER A 55 4.31 0.23 -14.61
CA SER A 55 3.22 1.12 -14.21
C SER A 55 2.76 2.09 -15.31
N GLY A 56 3.64 2.40 -16.26
CA GLY A 56 3.43 3.45 -17.27
C GLY A 56 3.51 4.88 -16.72
N ILE A 57 3.70 5.04 -15.40
CA ILE A 57 3.80 6.34 -14.71
C ILE A 57 5.26 6.65 -14.37
N ASP A 58 5.98 5.65 -13.88
CA ASP A 58 7.39 5.73 -13.53
C ASP A 58 8.14 4.48 -14.02
N SER A 59 9.34 4.68 -14.53
CA SER A 59 10.17 3.58 -15.07
C SER A 59 10.66 2.60 -14.00
N ASN A 60 10.66 3.01 -12.73
CA ASN A 60 11.13 2.20 -11.60
C ASN A 60 9.98 1.57 -10.82
N LEU A 61 8.72 1.81 -11.22
CA LEU A 61 7.53 1.25 -10.59
C LEU A 61 6.90 0.18 -11.46
N ASP A 62 6.89 -1.04 -10.95
CA ASP A 62 6.19 -2.17 -11.53
C ASP A 62 4.89 -2.46 -10.76
N VAL A 63 3.89 -2.99 -11.45
CA VAL A 63 2.59 -3.31 -10.89
C VAL A 63 2.24 -4.77 -11.17
N LEU A 64 1.84 -5.48 -10.12
CA LEU A 64 1.23 -6.80 -10.23
C LEU A 64 -0.27 -6.67 -9.90
N PRO A 65 -1.17 -6.73 -10.88
CA PRO A 65 -2.60 -6.63 -10.64
C PRO A 65 -3.12 -7.82 -9.85
N ALA A 66 -4.28 -7.64 -9.20
CA ALA A 66 -4.88 -8.69 -8.39
C ALA A 66 -5.35 -9.91 -9.20
N GLY A 67 -5.74 -9.70 -10.45
CA GLY A 67 -6.36 -10.75 -11.28
C GLY A 67 -7.88 -10.88 -11.05
N PRO A 68 -8.51 -11.89 -11.64
CA PRO A 68 -9.94 -12.17 -11.49
C PRO A 68 -10.31 -12.49 -10.03
N VAL A 69 -11.54 -12.13 -9.63
CA VAL A 69 -12.04 -12.43 -8.27
C VAL A 69 -12.19 -13.94 -8.09
N PRO A 70 -11.49 -14.54 -7.11
CA PRO A 70 -11.57 -15.99 -6.89
C PRO A 70 -12.75 -16.36 -5.97
N PRO A 71 -13.23 -17.61 -6.01
CA PRO A 71 -14.28 -18.08 -5.11
C PRO A 71 -13.79 -18.28 -3.67
N ASN A 72 -12.49 -18.49 -3.44
CA ASN A 72 -11.87 -18.84 -2.16
C ASN A 72 -10.68 -17.93 -1.79
N PRO A 73 -10.89 -16.61 -1.60
CA PRO A 73 -9.81 -15.65 -1.41
C PRO A 73 -8.91 -15.95 -0.19
N ASN A 74 -9.49 -16.38 0.93
CA ASN A 74 -8.73 -16.66 2.16
C ASN A 74 -7.73 -17.81 1.97
N GLU A 75 -8.16 -18.88 1.34
CA GLU A 75 -7.31 -20.05 1.08
C GLU A 75 -6.11 -19.67 0.22
N LEU A 76 -6.34 -18.85 -0.80
CA LEU A 76 -5.28 -18.38 -1.69
C LEU A 76 -4.25 -17.53 -0.93
N LEU A 77 -4.70 -16.59 -0.09
CA LEU A 77 -3.80 -15.75 0.70
C LEU A 77 -3.07 -16.51 1.82
N MET A 78 -3.61 -17.65 2.24
CA MET A 78 -2.96 -18.54 3.22
C MET A 78 -2.01 -19.55 2.58
N SER A 79 -1.99 -19.65 1.25
CA SER A 79 -1.18 -20.64 0.56
C SER A 79 0.32 -20.34 0.62
N SER A 80 1.14 -21.37 0.51
CA SER A 80 2.60 -21.20 0.37
C SER A 80 3.00 -20.43 -0.89
N ARG A 81 2.14 -20.39 -1.90
CA ARG A 81 2.39 -19.57 -3.11
C ARG A 81 2.34 -18.07 -2.82
N PHE A 82 1.57 -17.63 -1.83
CA PHE A 82 1.59 -16.23 -1.39
C PHE A 82 2.95 -15.88 -0.76
N GLU A 83 3.51 -16.76 0.06
CA GLU A 83 4.87 -16.56 0.62
C GLU A 83 5.92 -16.52 -0.50
N GLN A 84 5.84 -17.44 -1.46
CA GLN A 84 6.73 -17.44 -2.63
C GLN A 84 6.63 -16.15 -3.47
N LEU A 85 5.42 -15.58 -3.61
CA LEU A 85 5.21 -14.30 -4.29
C LEU A 85 5.91 -13.15 -3.54
N VAL A 86 5.75 -13.10 -2.22
CA VAL A 86 6.40 -12.06 -1.41
C VAL A 86 7.92 -12.21 -1.42
N ASP A 87 8.44 -13.43 -1.31
CA ASP A 87 9.87 -13.71 -1.38
C ASP A 87 10.45 -13.35 -2.75
N TYR A 88 9.74 -13.64 -3.82
CA TYR A 88 10.10 -13.21 -5.17
C TYR A 88 10.17 -11.67 -5.24
N ALA A 89 9.14 -10.99 -4.76
CA ALA A 89 9.10 -9.53 -4.79
C ALA A 89 10.25 -8.92 -3.96
N ARG A 90 10.52 -9.42 -2.76
CA ARG A 90 11.62 -8.99 -1.89
C ARG A 90 13.01 -9.16 -2.53
N SER A 91 13.17 -10.17 -3.40
CA SER A 91 14.46 -10.42 -4.05
C SER A 91 14.68 -9.55 -5.29
N HIS A 92 13.64 -8.90 -5.84
CA HIS A 92 13.70 -8.15 -7.08
C HIS A 92 13.47 -6.64 -6.92
N TYR A 93 12.89 -6.22 -5.77
CA TYR A 93 12.49 -4.84 -5.52
C TYR A 93 13.03 -4.33 -4.18
N ASP A 94 13.33 -3.04 -4.13
CA ASP A 94 13.78 -2.36 -2.90
C ASP A 94 12.59 -2.08 -1.97
N TYR A 95 11.44 -1.70 -2.55
CA TYR A 95 10.17 -1.53 -1.82
C TYR A 95 9.05 -2.32 -2.48
N VAL A 96 8.30 -3.04 -1.65
CA VAL A 96 7.13 -3.82 -2.06
C VAL A 96 5.92 -3.31 -1.31
N ILE A 97 4.97 -2.73 -2.02
CA ILE A 97 3.72 -2.20 -1.46
C ILE A 97 2.59 -3.18 -1.79
N LEU A 98 1.92 -3.68 -0.75
CA LEU A 98 0.73 -4.53 -0.90
C LEU A 98 -0.52 -3.67 -0.75
N ASP A 99 -1.28 -3.48 -1.83
CA ASP A 99 -2.61 -2.86 -1.79
C ASP A 99 -3.63 -3.87 -1.29
N THR A 100 -4.20 -3.62 -0.11
CA THR A 100 -5.02 -4.60 0.62
C THR A 100 -6.45 -4.12 0.81
N ALA A 101 -7.37 -5.07 1.05
CA ALA A 101 -8.70 -4.74 1.53
C ALA A 101 -8.65 -3.98 2.87
N PRO A 102 -9.64 -3.09 3.15
CA PRO A 102 -9.68 -2.34 4.39
C PRO A 102 -9.64 -3.24 5.63
N LEU A 103 -8.74 -2.93 6.56
CA LEU A 103 -8.64 -3.57 7.86
C LEU A 103 -9.99 -3.43 8.61
N GLY A 104 -10.51 -4.54 9.11
CA GLY A 104 -11.77 -4.58 9.87
C GLY A 104 -13.00 -4.96 9.04
N MET A 105 -12.95 -4.90 7.72
CA MET A 105 -14.02 -5.44 6.88
C MET A 105 -13.83 -6.93 6.57
N VAL A 106 -12.57 -7.41 6.60
CA VAL A 106 -12.20 -8.79 6.27
C VAL A 106 -11.07 -9.25 7.18
N SER A 107 -11.18 -10.49 7.67
CA SER A 107 -10.12 -11.13 8.47
C SER A 107 -8.83 -11.39 7.68
N ASP A 108 -8.91 -11.32 6.36
CA ASP A 108 -7.82 -11.69 5.45
C ASP A 108 -6.59 -10.79 5.58
N SER A 109 -6.80 -9.52 5.89
CA SER A 109 -5.69 -8.55 6.06
C SER A 109 -4.75 -8.94 7.21
N PHE A 110 -5.22 -9.69 8.22
CA PHE A 110 -4.34 -10.20 9.28
C PHE A 110 -3.45 -11.35 8.80
N LEU A 111 -3.89 -12.10 7.80
CA LEU A 111 -3.11 -13.19 7.23
C LEU A 111 -1.84 -12.68 6.55
N LEU A 112 -1.89 -11.43 6.07
CA LEU A 112 -0.77 -10.78 5.39
C LEU A 112 0.32 -10.32 6.37
N THR A 113 -0.02 -10.07 7.64
CA THR A 113 0.93 -9.51 8.64
C THR A 113 2.15 -10.41 8.89
N ARG A 114 2.06 -11.69 8.57
CA ARG A 114 3.18 -12.64 8.68
C ARG A 114 4.24 -12.46 7.59
N ALA A 115 3.89 -11.81 6.48
CA ALA A 115 4.74 -11.69 5.29
C ALA A 115 5.18 -10.25 5.00
N ILE A 116 4.89 -9.29 5.91
CA ILE A 116 5.20 -7.87 5.74
C ILE A 116 6.07 -7.36 6.88
N ASP A 117 6.74 -6.24 6.65
CA ASP A 117 7.63 -5.63 7.64
C ASP A 117 6.96 -4.46 8.37
N VAL A 118 5.94 -3.85 7.75
CA VAL A 118 5.26 -2.65 8.26
C VAL A 118 3.82 -2.57 7.75
N VAL A 119 2.93 -2.01 8.57
CA VAL A 119 1.57 -1.65 8.18
C VAL A 119 1.46 -0.13 8.09
N ILE A 120 0.93 0.36 6.98
CA ILE A 120 0.50 1.75 6.83
C ILE A 120 -1.03 1.77 6.88
N TYR A 121 -1.59 2.27 7.98
CA TYR A 121 -3.03 2.44 8.12
C TYR A 121 -3.45 3.82 7.62
N VAL A 122 -4.24 3.86 6.56
CA VAL A 122 -4.73 5.11 5.97
C VAL A 122 -6.10 5.45 6.58
N ALA A 123 -6.15 6.49 7.41
CA ALA A 123 -7.38 7.07 7.93
C ALA A 123 -7.78 8.26 7.06
N ARG A 124 -9.08 8.38 6.75
CA ARG A 124 -9.62 9.49 5.99
C ARG A 124 -10.27 10.50 6.93
N ALA A 125 -9.87 11.77 6.86
CA ALA A 125 -10.43 12.85 7.66
C ALA A 125 -11.95 12.97 7.42
N ASN A 126 -12.71 13.22 8.50
CA ASN A 126 -14.17 13.33 8.49
C ASN A 126 -14.92 12.06 8.01
N TYR A 127 -14.24 10.95 7.77
CA TYR A 127 -14.84 9.70 7.32
C TYR A 127 -14.49 8.53 8.26
N THR A 128 -13.21 8.33 8.58
CA THR A 128 -12.79 7.26 9.49
C THR A 128 -13.26 7.58 10.90
N ASN A 129 -14.08 6.71 11.48
CA ASN A 129 -14.62 6.92 12.83
C ASN A 129 -13.60 6.53 13.91
N LYS A 130 -13.80 7.08 15.11
CA LYS A 130 -12.94 6.83 16.27
C LYS A 130 -12.88 5.35 16.65
N ALA A 131 -13.99 4.63 16.55
CA ALA A 131 -14.06 3.22 16.87
C ALA A 131 -13.12 2.35 15.98
N SER A 132 -12.90 2.76 14.71
CA SER A 132 -11.95 2.08 13.84
C SER A 132 -10.50 2.21 14.32
N ILE A 133 -10.15 3.37 14.89
CA ILE A 133 -8.82 3.60 15.48
C ILE A 133 -8.68 2.85 16.81
N GLU A 134 -9.70 2.84 17.64
CA GLU A 134 -9.73 2.07 18.89
C GLU A 134 -9.57 0.56 18.60
N MET A 135 -10.24 0.08 17.56
CA MET A 135 -10.13 -1.31 17.12
C MET A 135 -8.71 -1.62 16.60
N LEU A 136 -8.08 -0.71 15.85
CA LEU A 136 -6.68 -0.85 15.41
C LEU A 136 -5.74 -0.99 16.62
N ASN A 137 -5.90 -0.12 17.63
CA ASN A 137 -5.11 -0.20 18.86
C ASN A 137 -5.32 -1.54 19.57
N ALA A 138 -6.56 -2.00 19.69
CA ALA A 138 -6.85 -3.31 20.29
C ALA A 138 -6.19 -4.48 19.54
N TRP A 139 -6.05 -4.41 18.22
CA TRP A 139 -5.35 -5.43 17.44
C TRP A 139 -3.83 -5.41 17.66
N ILE A 140 -3.25 -4.22 17.84
CA ILE A 140 -1.84 -4.05 18.20
C ILE A 140 -1.59 -4.61 19.61
N ASP A 141 -2.41 -4.19 20.59
CA ASP A 141 -2.28 -4.60 21.99
C ASP A 141 -2.43 -6.13 22.17
N ASN A 142 -3.37 -6.73 21.45
CA ASN A 142 -3.62 -8.18 21.45
C ASN A 142 -2.67 -8.96 20.53
N LYS A 143 -1.62 -8.32 20.01
CA LYS A 143 -0.61 -8.94 19.13
C LYS A 143 -1.19 -9.63 17.89
N ARG A 144 -2.33 -9.18 17.39
CA ARG A 144 -2.86 -9.61 16.09
C ARG A 144 -2.07 -8.98 14.94
N ILE A 145 -1.49 -7.81 15.18
CA ILE A 145 -0.52 -7.14 14.31
C ILE A 145 0.79 -7.07 15.10
N ASN A 146 1.80 -7.79 14.64
CA ASN A 146 3.10 -7.95 15.31
C ASN A 146 4.23 -7.15 14.63
N VAL A 147 3.88 -6.28 13.70
CA VAL A 147 4.80 -5.41 12.97
C VAL A 147 4.49 -3.95 13.29
N PRO A 148 5.43 -3.02 13.09
CA PRO A 148 5.18 -1.59 13.26
C PRO A 148 3.99 -1.11 12.44
N VAL A 149 3.18 -0.23 13.02
CA VAL A 149 2.01 0.38 12.39
C VAL A 149 2.19 1.89 12.33
N TYR A 150 2.08 2.46 11.14
CA TYR A 150 2.08 3.91 10.92
C TYR A 150 0.70 4.36 10.46
N LEU A 151 0.24 5.50 10.99
CA LEU A 151 -1.03 6.10 10.64
C LEU A 151 -0.81 7.26 9.67
N ILE A 152 -1.48 7.21 8.52
CA ILE A 152 -1.55 8.34 7.58
C ILE A 152 -2.96 8.91 7.62
N LEU A 153 -3.08 10.23 7.84
CA LEU A 153 -4.34 10.93 7.73
C LEU A 153 -4.48 11.53 6.32
N ASN A 154 -5.38 10.98 5.54
CA ASN A 154 -5.69 11.41 4.17
C ASN A 154 -6.91 12.35 4.13
N ASP A 155 -7.08 13.08 3.04
CA ASP A 155 -8.23 13.97 2.77
C ASP A 155 -8.39 15.08 3.82
N VAL A 156 -7.27 15.66 4.27
CA VAL A 156 -7.26 16.74 5.26
C VAL A 156 -7.52 18.07 4.56
N ASN A 157 -8.62 18.75 4.94
CA ASN A 157 -8.88 20.10 4.46
C ASN A 157 -8.00 21.12 5.21
N MET A 158 -6.88 21.49 4.60
CA MET A 158 -5.93 22.46 5.15
C MET A 158 -6.50 23.87 5.31
N ASN A 159 -7.62 24.19 4.65
CA ASN A 159 -8.28 25.49 4.73
C ASN A 159 -9.33 25.55 5.85
N SER A 160 -9.61 24.47 6.54
CA SER A 160 -10.54 24.49 7.68
C SER A 160 -9.88 25.19 8.86
N ARG A 161 -10.61 26.11 9.51
CA ARG A 161 -10.15 26.84 10.73
C ARG A 161 -9.75 25.90 11.88
N THR A 162 -10.17 24.66 11.84
CA THR A 162 -9.87 23.61 12.83
C THR A 162 -8.43 23.10 12.71
N TYR A 163 -7.82 23.23 11.54
CA TYR A 163 -6.42 22.86 11.27
C TYR A 163 -5.51 24.08 11.13
N SER A 164 -5.93 25.28 11.57
CA SER A 164 -4.97 26.35 11.71
C SER A 164 -3.99 25.91 12.82
N TYR A 165 -2.80 25.58 12.40
CA TYR A 165 -1.63 25.31 13.23
C TYR A 165 -1.27 26.61 13.96
N ARG A 166 -2.15 26.98 14.89
CA ARG A 166 -1.96 28.14 15.75
C ARG A 166 -1.39 27.63 17.05
N GLN A 167 -0.08 27.72 17.10
CA GLN A 167 0.63 28.03 18.32
C GLN A 167 0.71 26.91 19.37
N TYR A 168 1.56 25.93 19.10
CA TYR A 168 2.36 25.41 20.19
C TYR A 168 3.76 25.97 20.08
N GLY A 169 4.09 26.87 21.02
CA GLY A 169 5.38 27.20 21.56
C GLY A 169 6.50 27.53 20.59
N GLY A 170 6.96 28.79 20.58
CA GLY A 170 8.22 29.19 19.97
C GLY A 170 9.39 28.32 20.42
N GLY A 171 9.76 27.35 19.60
CA GLY A 171 10.97 26.55 19.68
C GLY A 171 11.63 26.58 18.32
N LYS A 172 12.89 27.07 18.27
CA LYS A 172 13.73 27.20 17.09
C LYS A 172 14.11 25.90 16.41
N TYR A 173 13.19 25.17 15.81
CA TYR A 173 13.51 24.11 14.81
C TYR A 173 12.34 24.00 13.83
N GLY A 174 12.30 24.97 12.90
CA GLY A 174 11.36 24.94 11.79
C GLY A 174 11.94 24.15 10.63
N TYR A 175 11.50 22.93 10.38
CA TYR A 175 11.60 22.34 9.06
C TYR A 175 10.46 22.89 8.21
N GLY A 176 10.72 23.96 7.48
CA GLY A 176 9.81 24.52 6.51
C GLY A 176 9.79 23.65 5.27
N TYR A 177 8.74 22.89 5.04
CA TYR A 177 8.42 22.39 3.71
C TYR A 177 7.81 23.54 2.91
N ALA A 178 8.60 24.08 1.99
CA ALA A 178 8.10 25.02 0.99
C ALA A 178 7.13 24.26 0.08
N SER A 179 5.86 24.70 0.06
CA SER A 179 4.85 24.23 -0.88
C SER A 179 5.20 24.72 -2.28
N SER A 180 5.84 23.86 -3.09
CA SER A 180 5.80 24.02 -4.53
C SER A 180 4.49 23.46 -5.02
N ARG A 181 3.56 24.33 -5.45
CA ARG A 181 2.40 23.94 -6.23
C ARG A 181 2.87 23.25 -7.49
N SER A 182 2.63 21.97 -7.60
CA SER A 182 2.50 21.30 -8.90
C SER A 182 1.03 20.94 -9.06
N GLU A 183 0.34 21.67 -9.93
CA GLU A 183 -0.98 21.34 -10.41
C GLU A 183 -0.88 20.06 -11.26
N TYR A 184 -1.29 18.93 -10.70
CA TYR A 184 -1.62 17.77 -11.51
C TYR A 184 -3.12 17.82 -11.80
N VAL A 185 -3.48 18.41 -12.93
CA VAL A 185 -4.79 18.23 -13.55
C VAL A 185 -4.74 16.88 -14.26
N ILE A 186 -5.48 15.92 -13.76
CA ILE A 186 -5.78 14.68 -14.50
C ILE A 186 -7.12 14.92 -15.22
N PRO A 187 -7.20 14.69 -16.53
CA PRO A 187 -8.43 14.83 -17.29
C PRO A 187 -9.49 13.79 -16.91
#